data_cd0511c78a0fa6d4b27a7f2d13b4fb2e
#
_entry.id   cd0511c78a0fa6d4b27a7f2d13b4fb2e
#
_cell.length_a   1.000
_cell.length_b   1.000
_cell.length_c   1.000
_cell.angle_alpha   90.00
_cell.angle_beta   90.00
_cell.angle_gamma   90.00
#
_symmetry.space_group_name_H-M   'P 1'
#
loop_
_entity.id
_entity.type
_entity.pdbx_description
1 polymer ?
#
loop_
_entity_poly.entity_id
_entity_poly.type
_entity_poly.pdbx_seq_one_letter_code
_entity_poly.pdbx_strand_id
1 'polypeptide(L)'
;MTQRITGGIAMIEATSCGGVVIFRGKILVLYKSYKNKYEGWVLPKGTVEAGEEFKETAAREVLEETGVQASIIKYIGKSRYTFNVPEDTVEKDVHWYLMMSDSYYSKPQREEYFVDSGYYKFHEAYHLLKFSNEKMIL
;
A
#
# COMPACT_ATOMS: atom_id res chain seq x y z
N MET A 1 15.36 -0.54 -6.92
CA MET A 1 15.06 0.80 -7.48
C MET A 1 15.87 1.03 -8.75
N THR A 2 15.25 1.65 -9.73
CA THR A 2 15.87 1.97 -11.01
C THR A 2 15.98 3.48 -11.14
N GLN A 3 17.09 3.97 -11.68
CA GLN A 3 17.26 5.40 -11.93
C GLN A 3 17.10 5.70 -13.41
N ARG A 4 16.37 6.78 -13.71
CA ARG A 4 16.12 7.26 -15.06
C ARG A 4 16.43 8.74 -15.13
N ILE A 5 16.99 9.19 -16.25
CA ILE A 5 17.24 10.61 -16.49
C ILE A 5 16.29 11.10 -17.59
N THR A 6 15.53 12.17 -17.29
CA THR A 6 14.60 12.78 -18.23
C THR A 6 14.82 14.29 -18.22
N GLY A 7 15.09 14.87 -19.38
CA GLY A 7 15.31 16.32 -19.51
C GLY A 7 16.44 16.86 -18.63
N GLY A 8 17.48 16.07 -18.35
CA GLY A 8 18.60 16.46 -17.51
C GLY A 8 18.32 16.35 -16.00
N ILE A 9 17.13 15.85 -15.60
CA ILE A 9 16.77 15.68 -14.20
C ILE A 9 16.86 14.19 -13.86
N ALA A 10 17.59 13.85 -12.79
CA ALA A 10 17.66 12.49 -12.30
C ALA A 10 16.33 12.09 -11.68
N MET A 11 15.82 10.90 -12.04
CA MET A 11 14.58 10.36 -11.52
C MET A 11 14.80 8.93 -11.06
N ILE A 12 14.42 8.65 -9.81
CA ILE A 12 14.54 7.32 -9.22
C ILE A 12 13.19 6.63 -9.37
N GLU A 13 13.20 5.43 -9.94
CA GLU A 13 12.00 4.60 -10.07
C GLU A 13 11.99 3.55 -8.97
N ALA A 14 10.85 3.42 -8.29
CA ALA A 14 10.65 2.42 -7.25
C ALA A 14 9.35 1.69 -7.51
N THR A 15 9.31 0.41 -7.16
CA THR A 15 8.14 -0.45 -7.33
C THR A 15 7.72 -1.04 -6.00
N SER A 16 6.44 -0.90 -5.71
CA SER A 16 5.81 -1.50 -4.55
C SER A 16 4.61 -2.33 -4.98
N CYS A 17 4.17 -3.21 -4.11
CA CYS A 17 2.94 -3.98 -4.30
C CYS A 17 2.14 -3.96 -3.02
N GLY A 18 0.83 -4.00 -3.15
CA GLY A 18 -0.05 -4.00 -2.01
C GLY A 18 -1.38 -4.69 -2.30
N GLY A 19 -2.23 -4.69 -1.29
CA GLY A 19 -3.48 -5.40 -1.36
C GLY A 19 -4.69 -4.59 -0.93
N VAL A 20 -5.78 -4.78 -1.66
CA VAL A 20 -7.12 -4.42 -1.22
C VAL A 20 -7.70 -5.71 -0.64
N VAL A 21 -7.71 -5.80 0.69
CA VAL A 21 -8.10 -7.01 1.42
C VAL A 21 -9.56 -6.89 1.83
N ILE A 22 -10.36 -7.85 1.41
CA ILE A 22 -11.81 -7.85 1.63
C ILE A 22 -12.21 -9.02 2.53
N PHE A 23 -13.09 -8.72 3.50
CA PHE A 23 -13.82 -9.74 4.24
C PHE A 23 -15.26 -9.28 4.43
N ARG A 24 -16.20 -10.09 3.96
CA ARG A 24 -17.65 -9.81 4.02
C ARG A 24 -18.02 -8.42 3.51
N GLY A 25 -17.44 -8.04 2.37
CA GLY A 25 -17.72 -6.76 1.73
C GLY A 25 -17.07 -5.55 2.36
N LYS A 26 -16.21 -5.73 3.36
CA LYS A 26 -15.48 -4.65 4.01
C LYS A 26 -14.01 -4.71 3.66
N ILE A 27 -13.38 -3.54 3.62
CA ILE A 27 -12.00 -3.35 3.16
C ILE A 27 -11.10 -3.01 4.35
N LEU A 28 -9.96 -3.68 4.40
CA LEU A 28 -8.93 -3.45 5.43
C LEU A 28 -8.13 -2.20 5.12
N VAL A 29 -8.09 -1.28 6.07
CA VAL A 29 -7.28 -0.07 6.00
C VAL A 29 -6.45 0.09 7.27
N LEU A 30 -5.35 0.81 7.15
CA LEU A 30 -4.40 1.07 8.23
C LEU A 30 -4.33 2.55 8.52
N TYR A 31 -4.23 2.93 9.79
CA TYR A 31 -3.93 4.29 10.18
C TYR A 31 -2.44 4.43 10.47
N LYS A 32 -1.78 5.27 9.69
CA LYS A 32 -0.35 5.54 9.83
C LYS A 32 -0.14 6.89 10.51
N SER A 33 0.71 6.91 11.53
CA SER A 33 1.09 8.14 12.23
C SER A 33 2.62 8.16 12.36
N TYR A 34 3.27 9.05 11.62
CA TYR A 34 4.72 9.12 11.55
C TYR A 34 5.23 10.48 12.00
N LYS A 35 5.66 10.58 13.26
CA LYS A 35 6.42 11.72 13.82
C LYS A 35 5.98 13.11 13.35
N ASN A 36 4.70 13.44 13.43
CA ASN A 36 4.14 14.73 12.99
C ASN A 36 4.35 15.08 11.51
N LYS A 37 4.89 14.15 10.71
CA LYS A 37 5.12 14.37 9.28
C LYS A 37 4.00 13.83 8.43
N TYR A 38 3.28 12.82 8.94
CA TYR A 38 2.33 12.06 8.14
C TYR A 38 1.31 11.39 9.04
N GLU A 39 0.05 11.66 8.82
CA GLU A 39 -1.05 10.96 9.46
C GLU A 39 -2.16 10.69 8.46
N GLY A 40 -2.72 9.51 8.52
CA GLY A 40 -3.89 9.18 7.71
C GLY A 40 -4.08 7.71 7.48
N TRP A 41 -5.23 7.38 6.94
CA TRP A 41 -5.59 6.02 6.57
C TRP A 41 -4.99 5.67 5.21
N VAL A 42 -4.45 4.46 5.10
CA VAL A 42 -3.79 3.97 3.88
C VAL A 42 -4.11 2.51 3.66
N LEU A 43 -3.88 2.06 2.42
CA LEU A 43 -3.90 0.64 2.07
C LEU A 43 -2.52 0.03 2.35
N PRO A 44 -2.46 -1.25 2.76
CA PRO A 44 -1.18 -1.92 3.00
C PRO A 44 -0.40 -2.15 1.70
N LYS A 45 0.88 -1.80 1.70
CA LYS A 45 1.79 -1.96 0.58
C LYS A 45 3.24 -1.82 1.01
N GLY A 46 4.15 -2.30 0.18
CA GLY A 46 5.57 -2.10 0.40
C GLY A 46 6.43 -2.49 -0.78
N THR A 47 7.72 -2.30 -0.64
CA THR A 47 8.69 -2.40 -1.72
C THR A 47 8.96 -3.85 -2.11
N VAL A 48 9.06 -4.09 -3.42
CA VAL A 48 9.44 -5.40 -3.97
C VAL A 48 10.89 -5.69 -3.58
N GLU A 49 11.11 -6.88 -3.05
CA GLU A 49 12.45 -7.37 -2.73
C GLU A 49 13.00 -8.20 -3.89
N ALA A 50 14.34 -8.29 -3.95
CA ALA A 50 15.02 -9.03 -5.01
C ALA A 50 14.51 -10.47 -5.07
N GLY A 51 14.15 -10.91 -6.28
CA GLY A 51 13.68 -12.28 -6.52
C GLY A 51 12.19 -12.52 -6.21
N GLU A 52 11.48 -11.52 -5.67
CA GLU A 52 10.04 -11.66 -5.41
C GLU A 52 9.21 -11.40 -6.66
N GLU A 53 8.16 -12.19 -6.84
CA GLU A 53 7.10 -11.83 -7.76
C GLU A 53 6.18 -10.78 -7.09
N PHE A 54 5.47 -10.00 -7.89
CA PHE A 54 4.61 -8.93 -7.37
C PHE A 54 3.54 -9.45 -6.39
N LYS A 55 2.90 -10.57 -6.70
CA LYS A 55 1.89 -11.16 -5.80
C LYS A 55 2.49 -11.61 -4.48
N GLU A 56 3.74 -12.08 -4.49
CA GLU A 56 4.45 -12.46 -3.27
C GLU A 56 4.74 -11.25 -2.40
N THR A 57 5.18 -10.15 -3.02
CA THR A 57 5.40 -8.89 -2.32
C THR A 57 4.11 -8.38 -1.69
N ALA A 58 3.00 -8.40 -2.45
CA ALA A 58 1.70 -7.94 -1.94
C ALA A 58 1.27 -8.75 -0.72
N ALA A 59 1.34 -10.08 -0.80
CA ALA A 59 0.95 -10.96 0.32
C ALA A 59 1.87 -10.75 1.53
N ARG A 60 3.17 -10.63 1.32
CA ARG A 60 4.14 -10.42 2.39
C ARG A 60 3.92 -9.08 3.09
N GLU A 61 3.76 -8.00 2.33
CA GLU A 61 3.56 -6.67 2.91
C GLU A 61 2.24 -6.55 3.67
N VAL A 62 1.17 -7.15 3.15
CA VAL A 62 -0.10 -7.21 3.89
C VAL A 62 0.10 -7.92 5.22
N LEU A 63 0.77 -9.07 5.22
CA LEU A 63 1.02 -9.82 6.45
C LEU A 63 1.89 -9.02 7.44
N GLU A 64 2.97 -8.41 6.96
CA GLU A 64 3.88 -7.62 7.81
C GLU A 64 3.19 -6.41 8.43
N GLU A 65 2.42 -5.66 7.65
CA GLU A 65 1.82 -4.42 8.13
C GLU A 65 0.53 -4.62 8.91
N THR A 66 -0.24 -5.64 8.58
CA THR A 66 -1.59 -5.84 9.14
C THR A 66 -1.77 -7.10 9.99
N GLY A 67 -0.82 -8.01 9.96
CA GLY A 67 -0.95 -9.30 10.62
C GLY A 67 -1.92 -10.25 9.92
N VAL A 68 -2.45 -9.87 8.75
CA VAL A 68 -3.46 -10.66 8.04
C VAL A 68 -2.82 -11.51 6.97
N GLN A 69 -3.08 -12.82 7.02
CA GLN A 69 -2.69 -13.75 5.97
C GLN A 69 -3.84 -13.85 4.98
N ALA A 70 -3.73 -13.11 3.88
CA ALA A 70 -4.80 -13.01 2.90
C ALA A 70 -4.45 -13.79 1.63
N SER A 71 -5.49 -14.30 0.96
CA SER A 71 -5.34 -15.02 -0.30
C SER A 71 -5.45 -14.07 -1.48
N ILE A 72 -4.56 -14.20 -2.45
CA ILE A 72 -4.58 -13.42 -3.69
C ILE A 72 -5.75 -13.89 -4.56
N ILE A 73 -6.60 -12.96 -5.00
CA ILE A 73 -7.69 -13.24 -5.91
C ILE A 73 -7.30 -12.85 -7.34
N LYS A 74 -6.90 -11.60 -7.56
CA LYS A 74 -6.47 -11.14 -8.88
C LYS A 74 -5.73 -9.80 -8.80
N TYR A 75 -4.97 -9.49 -9.84
CA TYR A 75 -4.38 -8.18 -10.06
C TYR A 75 -5.49 -7.19 -10.45
N ILE A 76 -5.52 -6.02 -9.82
CA ILE A 76 -6.58 -5.03 -10.06
C ILE A 76 -6.09 -3.72 -10.63
N GLY A 77 -4.80 -3.49 -10.72
CA GLY A 77 -4.30 -2.29 -11.35
C GLY A 77 -3.06 -1.70 -10.70
N LYS A 78 -2.65 -0.58 -11.26
CA LYS A 78 -1.45 0.12 -10.85
C LYS A 78 -1.79 1.58 -10.55
N SER A 79 -1.22 2.11 -9.48
CA SER A 79 -1.22 3.54 -9.20
C SER A 79 0.21 4.07 -9.22
N ARG A 80 0.35 5.36 -9.45
CA ARG A 80 1.66 6.00 -9.51
C ARG A 80 1.62 7.30 -8.72
N TYR A 81 2.69 7.57 -7.99
CA TYR A 81 2.88 8.86 -7.36
C TYR A 81 4.35 9.23 -7.37
N THR A 82 4.61 10.53 -7.26
CA THR A 82 5.97 11.07 -7.21
C THR A 82 6.15 11.85 -5.92
N PHE A 83 7.37 11.83 -5.41
CA PHE A 83 7.74 12.68 -4.28
C PHE A 83 9.19 13.10 -4.41
N ASN A 84 9.51 14.23 -3.80
CA ASN A 84 10.85 14.78 -3.83
C ASN A 84 11.63 14.37 -2.59
N VAL A 85 12.89 13.98 -2.82
CA VAL A 85 13.89 13.82 -1.78
C VAL A 85 15.01 14.83 -2.10
N PRO A 86 15.95 15.11 -1.18
CA PRO A 86 17.06 16.03 -1.49
C PRO A 86 17.76 15.58 -2.78
N GLU A 87 17.84 16.51 -3.74
CA GLU A 87 18.51 16.37 -5.04
C GLU A 87 17.86 15.41 -6.04
N ASP A 88 16.76 14.72 -5.68
CA ASP A 88 16.14 13.73 -6.56
C ASP A 88 14.60 13.82 -6.55
N THR A 89 14.00 13.27 -7.60
CA THR A 89 12.57 13.00 -7.65
C THR A 89 12.38 11.48 -7.70
N VAL A 90 11.53 10.95 -6.83
CA VAL A 90 11.19 9.53 -6.82
C VAL A 90 9.83 9.34 -7.46
N GLU A 91 9.77 8.46 -8.47
CA GLU A 91 8.52 8.03 -9.10
C GLU A 91 8.24 6.61 -8.65
N LYS A 92 7.11 6.40 -8.00
CA LYS A 92 6.76 5.11 -7.42
C LYS A 92 5.51 4.54 -8.06
N ASP A 93 5.66 3.32 -8.60
CA ASP A 93 4.54 2.51 -9.09
C ASP A 93 4.14 1.54 -8.00
N VAL A 94 2.85 1.43 -7.76
CA VAL A 94 2.28 0.47 -6.82
C VAL A 94 1.33 -0.45 -7.57
N HIS A 95 1.63 -1.74 -7.56
CA HIS A 95 0.77 -2.77 -8.14
C HIS A 95 -0.15 -3.33 -7.08
N TRP A 96 -1.44 -3.35 -7.36
CA TRP A 96 -2.46 -3.70 -6.40
C TRP A 96 -3.13 -5.03 -6.74
N TYR A 97 -3.36 -5.82 -5.72
CA TYR A 97 -4.04 -7.11 -5.82
C TYR A 97 -5.30 -7.10 -4.96
N LEU A 98 -6.38 -7.64 -5.51
CA LEU A 98 -7.55 -7.96 -4.73
C LEU A 98 -7.22 -9.21 -3.91
N MET A 99 -7.46 -9.14 -2.62
CA MET A 99 -7.16 -10.22 -1.69
C MET A 99 -8.36 -10.47 -0.77
N MET A 100 -8.43 -11.67 -0.22
CA MET A 100 -9.51 -12.04 0.68
C MET A 100 -8.94 -12.61 1.97
N SER A 101 -9.43 -12.13 3.10
CA SER A 101 -9.15 -12.71 4.40
C SER A 101 -10.33 -13.57 4.86
N ASP A 102 -10.15 -14.31 5.96
CA ASP A 102 -11.16 -15.20 6.50
C ASP A 102 -11.75 -14.74 7.83
N SER A 103 -11.40 -13.53 8.26
CA SER A 103 -11.90 -12.95 9.50
C SER A 103 -11.73 -11.44 9.52
N TYR A 104 -12.29 -10.79 10.55
CA TYR A 104 -12.07 -9.36 10.81
C TYR A 104 -10.80 -9.09 11.61
N TYR A 105 -9.96 -10.11 11.82
CA TYR A 105 -8.72 -9.94 12.54
C TYR A 105 -7.77 -9.02 11.79
N SER A 106 -7.14 -8.11 12.52
CA SER A 106 -5.98 -7.38 12.05
C SER A 106 -5.17 -6.89 13.26
N LYS A 107 -3.86 -6.76 13.05
CA LYS A 107 -2.95 -6.28 14.08
C LYS A 107 -1.94 -5.33 13.40
N PRO A 108 -2.11 -4.03 13.56
CA PRO A 108 -1.22 -3.07 12.89
C PRO A 108 0.21 -3.17 13.43
N GLN A 109 1.19 -3.02 12.54
CA GLN A 109 2.61 -3.10 12.88
C GLN A 109 3.10 -1.76 13.41
N ARG A 110 3.19 -1.65 14.74
CA ARG A 110 3.54 -0.39 15.40
C ARG A 110 4.97 0.08 15.14
N GLU A 111 5.88 -0.85 14.91
CA GLU A 111 7.27 -0.52 14.58
C GLU A 111 7.40 0.18 13.24
N GLU A 112 6.42 0.03 12.35
CA GLU A 112 6.33 0.74 11.08
C GLU A 112 5.36 1.93 11.13
N TYR A 113 5.02 2.37 12.34
CA TYR A 113 4.14 3.52 12.60
C TYR A 113 2.67 3.31 12.23
N PHE A 114 2.24 2.06 12.06
CA PHE A 114 0.83 1.72 11.92
C PHE A 114 0.25 1.53 13.32
N VAL A 115 -0.64 2.44 13.70
CA VAL A 115 -1.16 2.49 15.08
C VAL A 115 -2.60 2.04 15.19
N ASP A 116 -3.30 1.85 14.09
CA ASP A 116 -4.66 1.35 14.05
C ASP A 116 -4.93 0.64 12.74
N SER A 117 -5.93 -0.23 12.73
CA SER A 117 -6.38 -0.94 11.54
C SER A 117 -7.83 -1.35 11.71
N GLY A 118 -8.50 -1.59 10.59
CA GLY A 118 -9.88 -2.08 10.64
C GLY A 118 -10.46 -2.31 9.26
N TYR A 119 -11.60 -3.01 9.25
CA TYR A 119 -12.38 -3.28 8.05
C TYR A 119 -13.56 -2.34 7.98
N TYR A 120 -13.71 -1.67 6.87
CA TYR A 120 -14.75 -0.65 6.67
C TYR A 120 -15.50 -0.92 5.37
N LYS A 121 -16.76 -0.52 5.33
CA LYS A 121 -17.55 -0.59 4.09
C LYS A 121 -16.87 0.22 2.99
N PHE A 122 -17.12 -0.12 1.74
CA PHE A 122 -16.47 0.52 0.59
C PHE A 122 -16.49 2.05 0.67
N HIS A 123 -17.66 2.66 0.86
CA HIS A 123 -17.76 4.12 0.88
C HIS A 123 -17.07 4.74 2.10
N GLU A 124 -17.06 4.04 3.22
CA GLU A 124 -16.34 4.49 4.41
C GLU A 124 -14.84 4.45 4.17
N ALA A 125 -14.32 3.32 3.66
CA ALA A 125 -12.91 3.19 3.32
C ALA A 125 -12.48 4.24 2.29
N TYR A 126 -13.30 4.45 1.27
CA TYR A 126 -13.03 5.46 0.25
C TYR A 126 -12.84 6.84 0.86
N HIS A 127 -13.70 7.25 1.78
CA HIS A 127 -13.58 8.55 2.42
C HIS A 127 -12.46 8.64 3.45
N LEU A 128 -12.13 7.53 4.10
CA LEU A 128 -11.04 7.49 5.07
C LEU A 128 -9.67 7.62 4.42
N LEU A 129 -9.45 7.00 3.26
CA LEU A 129 -8.14 6.98 2.61
C LEU A 129 -7.64 8.40 2.33
N LYS A 130 -6.40 8.65 2.73
CA LYS A 130 -5.78 9.96 2.60
C LYS A 130 -5.43 10.32 1.15
N PHE A 131 -4.98 9.35 0.36
CA PHE A 131 -4.45 9.60 -0.97
C PHE A 131 -5.44 9.27 -2.07
N SER A 132 -5.60 10.21 -3.02
CA SER A 132 -6.50 10.02 -4.16
C SER A 132 -6.08 8.86 -5.04
N ASN A 133 -4.76 8.62 -5.20
CA ASN A 133 -4.27 7.49 -5.99
C ASN A 133 -4.66 6.13 -5.39
N GLU A 134 -4.79 6.04 -4.06
CA GLU A 134 -5.29 4.82 -3.41
C GLU A 134 -6.82 4.72 -3.50
N LYS A 135 -7.52 5.85 -3.37
CA LYS A 135 -8.98 5.87 -3.55
C LYS A 135 -9.40 5.34 -4.93
N MET A 136 -8.64 5.65 -5.96
CA MET A 136 -8.93 5.22 -7.31
C MET A 136 -8.79 3.71 -7.52
N ILE A 137 -8.04 3.03 -6.67
CA ILE A 137 -7.89 1.58 -6.72
C ILE A 137 -9.13 0.85 -6.19
N LEU A 138 -9.86 1.46 -5.30
CA LEU A 138 -11.11 0.89 -4.81
C LEU A 138 -12.19 0.97 -5.88
#